data_ba64c28fa239403af6081e32879239e4
#
_entry.id   ba64c28fa239403af6081e32879239e4
#
_cell.length_a   1.000
_cell.length_b   1.000
_cell.length_c   1.000
_cell.angle_alpha   90.00
_cell.angle_beta   90.00
_cell.angle_gamma   90.00
#
_symmetry.space_group_name_H-M   'P 1'
#
loop_
_entity.id
_entity.type
_entity.pdbx_description
1 polymer ?
#
loop_
_entity_poly.entity_id
_entity_poly.type
_entity_poly.pdbx_seq_one_letter_code
_entity_poly.pdbx_strand_id
1 'polypeptide(L)'
;MAIYPDRTLLLAALALTGCGGHHAQPNGRPTPADTAVARTATPVEAPPLPTAPDSVADALLVDIRSVDSTIQVDVRYAGPNNFTGAPLPGYDVPRALLRREAALALGRVQRRLVSGGLGLRVFDGYRPVRATLAMVAWAERTGHMALLDSGYIARRSRHNMGVAVDLTLVDRETGTEVPMGTPFDTFSEAAHTANAEGRVRRYRQLLVSVMEAEGFENYDQEWWHFSYAVEGAVPFDRVVGEVGRRPDRNH
;
A
#
# COMPACT_ATOMS: atom_id res chain seq x y z
N MET A 1 -48.01 2.63 4.02
CA MET A 1 -48.88 3.33 4.99
C MET A 1 -48.73 2.65 6.34
N ALA A 2 -47.99 3.27 7.26
CA ALA A 2 -47.81 3.06 8.69
C ALA A 2 -46.43 3.63 9.06
N ILE A 3 -46.32 4.85 9.46
CA ILE A 3 -46.53 5.62 10.69
C ILE A 3 -45.40 5.33 11.71
N TYR A 4 -44.48 6.32 11.81
CA TYR A 4 -43.54 6.54 12.92
C TYR A 4 -44.29 6.88 14.22
N PRO A 5 -43.71 6.71 15.40
CA PRO A 5 -43.68 7.81 16.34
C PRO A 5 -42.28 8.18 16.87
N ASP A 6 -42.12 9.46 16.88
CA ASP A 6 -41.26 10.38 17.59
C ASP A 6 -41.26 10.14 19.13
N ARG A 7 -40.10 10.26 19.76
CA ARG A 7 -40.01 10.51 21.21
C ARG A 7 -38.83 11.44 21.55
N THR A 8 -39.20 12.67 21.73
CA THR A 8 -38.43 13.75 22.35
C THR A 8 -38.49 13.66 23.89
N LEU A 9 -37.54 14.38 24.55
CA LEU A 9 -37.43 14.84 25.95
C LEU A 9 -36.69 13.89 26.93
N LEU A 10 -35.78 14.37 27.78
CA LEU A 10 -35.85 15.51 28.72
C LEU A 10 -34.44 15.92 29.21
N LEU A 11 -34.19 17.24 29.27
CA LEU A 11 -33.16 17.89 30.07
C LEU A 11 -33.44 17.75 31.57
N ALA A 12 -32.37 17.58 32.38
CA ALA A 12 -32.38 17.92 33.78
C ALA A 12 -31.08 18.61 34.17
N ALA A 13 -31.16 19.89 34.42
CA ALA A 13 -30.16 20.72 35.07
C ALA A 13 -30.27 20.59 36.58
N LEU A 14 -29.16 20.42 37.29
CA LEU A 14 -29.07 20.61 38.72
C LEU A 14 -27.93 21.57 39.04
N ALA A 15 -28.27 22.74 39.50
CA ALA A 15 -27.39 23.71 40.13
C ALA A 15 -27.31 23.44 41.63
N LEU A 16 -26.12 23.47 42.21
CA LEU A 16 -25.90 23.60 43.64
C LEU A 16 -24.79 24.60 43.92
N THR A 17 -25.20 25.67 44.56
CA THR A 17 -24.39 26.73 45.18
C THR A 17 -23.79 26.27 46.50
N GLY A 18 -22.57 26.75 46.82
CA GLY A 18 -21.97 26.53 48.15
C GLY A 18 -20.72 27.40 48.38
N CYS A 19 -20.86 28.31 49.30
CA CYS A 19 -19.98 29.40 49.74
C CYS A 19 -18.56 29.04 50.23
N GLY A 20 -17.60 29.94 50.00
CA GLY A 20 -16.87 30.70 51.01
C GLY A 20 -15.69 30.03 51.72
N GLY A 21 -14.52 30.59 51.49
CA GLY A 21 -13.34 30.33 52.33
C GLY A 21 -12.11 31.14 51.89
N HIS A 22 -11.95 32.32 52.48
CA HIS A 22 -10.72 33.12 52.40
C HIS A 22 -9.59 32.41 53.14
N HIS A 23 -8.43 32.19 52.52
CA HIS A 23 -7.17 32.10 53.22
C HIS A 23 -6.01 32.73 52.42
N ALA A 24 -5.21 33.46 53.19
CA ALA A 24 -4.15 34.37 52.86
C ALA A 24 -3.03 33.78 52.00
N GLN A 25 -2.44 34.63 51.14
CA GLN A 25 -1.15 34.43 50.49
C GLN A 25 0.01 34.52 51.48
N PRO A 26 1.10 33.78 51.22
CA PRO A 26 2.44 34.25 51.54
C PRO A 26 3.22 34.54 50.25
N ASN A 27 3.82 35.72 50.24
CA ASN A 27 4.79 36.20 49.28
C ASN A 27 5.98 35.23 49.15
N GLY A 28 6.09 34.53 48.06
CA GLY A 28 7.25 33.76 47.65
C GLY A 28 7.87 34.35 46.38
N ARG A 29 9.08 34.89 46.52
CA ARG A 29 9.93 35.44 45.46
C ARG A 29 10.20 34.33 44.41
N PRO A 30 10.06 34.56 43.09
CA PRO A 30 10.38 33.53 42.10
C PRO A 30 11.89 33.37 42.00
N THR A 31 12.36 32.15 42.22
CA THR A 31 13.69 31.67 41.84
C THR A 31 13.75 31.55 40.30
N PRO A 32 14.92 31.84 39.68
CA PRO A 32 15.05 31.68 38.22
C PRO A 32 14.88 30.20 37.86
N ALA A 33 13.86 29.91 37.06
CA ALA A 33 13.66 28.61 36.47
C ALA A 33 14.84 28.32 35.51
N ASP A 34 15.54 27.23 35.74
CA ASP A 34 16.43 26.59 34.80
C ASP A 34 15.69 26.38 33.47
N THR A 35 16.09 27.13 32.47
CA THR A 35 15.66 26.93 31.10
C THR A 35 16.35 25.68 30.60
N ALA A 36 15.75 24.51 30.88
CA ALA A 36 16.14 23.29 30.24
C ALA A 36 15.83 23.45 28.73
N VAL A 37 16.87 23.76 27.96
CA VAL A 37 16.85 23.70 26.50
C VAL A 37 16.51 22.26 26.15
N ALA A 38 15.25 22.04 25.73
CA ALA A 38 14.83 20.79 25.14
C ALA A 38 15.71 20.54 23.91
N ARG A 39 16.71 19.67 24.07
CA ARG A 39 17.44 19.11 22.94
C ARG A 39 16.42 18.36 22.10
N THR A 40 15.99 18.96 21.01
CA THR A 40 15.31 18.26 19.94
C THR A 40 16.29 17.19 19.44
N ALA A 41 16.07 15.96 19.85
CA ALA A 41 16.78 14.82 19.28
C ALA A 41 16.42 14.80 17.78
N THR A 42 17.43 15.06 16.95
CA THR A 42 17.32 14.84 15.52
C THR A 42 16.91 13.37 15.34
N PRO A 43 15.83 13.08 14.57
CA PRO A 43 15.48 11.69 14.31
C PRO A 43 16.70 10.98 13.71
N VAL A 44 17.17 9.93 14.36
CA VAL A 44 18.20 9.06 13.78
C VAL A 44 17.56 8.39 12.58
N GLU A 45 17.87 8.89 11.40
CA GLU A 45 17.44 8.29 10.14
C GLU A 45 17.93 6.83 10.13
N ALA A 46 16.99 5.89 10.04
CA ALA A 46 17.35 4.48 9.96
C ALA A 46 18.26 4.27 8.74
N PRO A 47 19.37 3.50 8.86
CA PRO A 47 20.28 3.30 7.75
C PRO A 47 19.49 2.79 6.52
N PRO A 48 19.80 3.31 5.32
CA PRO A 48 19.11 2.92 4.11
C PRO A 48 19.20 1.40 3.93
N LEU A 49 18.13 0.77 3.46
CA LEU A 49 18.12 -0.65 3.13
C LEU A 49 19.20 -0.91 2.07
N PRO A 50 20.11 -1.88 2.26
CA PRO A 50 21.08 -2.21 1.23
C PRO A 50 20.36 -2.69 -0.02
N THR A 51 20.59 -2.03 -1.16
CA THR A 51 19.99 -2.35 -2.45
C THR A 51 21.05 -2.87 -3.39
N ALA A 52 20.67 -3.77 -4.31
CA ALA A 52 21.54 -4.19 -5.38
C ALA A 52 21.71 -3.06 -6.41
N PRO A 53 22.83 -3.03 -7.17
CA PRO A 53 23.08 -2.04 -8.22
C PRO A 53 21.97 -2.04 -9.30
N ASP A 54 21.73 -0.88 -9.92
CA ASP A 54 20.75 -0.71 -11.01
C ASP A 54 20.99 -1.68 -12.17
N SER A 55 22.24 -2.01 -12.49
CA SER A 55 22.56 -2.98 -13.54
C SER A 55 22.02 -4.39 -13.26
N VAL A 56 21.91 -4.77 -11.98
CA VAL A 56 21.30 -6.05 -11.56
C VAL A 56 19.79 -5.97 -11.72
N ALA A 57 19.18 -4.85 -11.32
CA ALA A 57 17.76 -4.61 -11.53
C ALA A 57 17.40 -4.63 -13.03
N ASP A 58 18.18 -3.95 -13.88
CA ASP A 58 18.00 -3.91 -15.34
C ASP A 58 18.12 -5.30 -16.01
N ALA A 59 18.92 -6.18 -15.45
CA ALA A 59 19.07 -7.56 -15.95
C ALA A 59 17.92 -8.49 -15.52
N LEU A 60 17.32 -8.25 -14.36
CA LEU A 60 16.35 -9.16 -13.73
C LEU A 60 14.90 -8.73 -13.90
N LEU A 61 14.64 -7.41 -13.93
CA LEU A 61 13.27 -6.87 -14.03
C LEU A 61 12.86 -6.78 -15.51
N VAL A 62 11.65 -7.26 -15.79
CA VAL A 62 11.02 -7.17 -17.10
C VAL A 62 9.66 -6.51 -16.99
N ASP A 63 9.26 -5.78 -18.03
CA ASP A 63 7.91 -5.26 -18.17
C ASP A 63 6.93 -6.43 -18.37
N ILE A 64 5.89 -6.53 -17.55
CA ILE A 64 4.92 -7.63 -17.63
C ILE A 64 4.21 -7.66 -18.98
N ARG A 65 4.03 -6.50 -19.64
CA ARG A 65 3.43 -6.41 -20.97
C ARG A 65 4.33 -6.92 -22.08
N SER A 66 5.64 -7.08 -21.84
CA SER A 66 6.53 -7.77 -22.76
C SER A 66 6.35 -9.29 -22.72
N VAL A 67 5.76 -9.82 -21.64
CA VAL A 67 5.41 -11.24 -21.47
C VAL A 67 4.01 -11.52 -21.99
N ASP A 68 3.03 -10.69 -21.62
CA ASP A 68 1.68 -10.77 -22.10
C ASP A 68 1.05 -9.35 -22.20
N SER A 69 0.91 -8.86 -23.43
CA SER A 69 0.42 -7.50 -23.70
C SER A 69 -1.06 -7.31 -23.38
N THR A 70 -1.80 -8.39 -23.12
CA THR A 70 -3.23 -8.36 -22.77
C THR A 70 -3.48 -8.07 -21.28
N ILE A 71 -2.43 -8.15 -20.44
CA ILE A 71 -2.50 -7.71 -19.06
C ILE A 71 -2.67 -6.20 -19.01
N GLN A 72 -3.74 -5.73 -18.37
CA GLN A 72 -3.97 -4.30 -18.16
C GLN A 72 -3.05 -3.77 -17.05
N VAL A 73 -2.63 -2.51 -17.18
CA VAL A 73 -1.75 -1.86 -16.21
C VAL A 73 -2.36 -0.52 -15.80
N ASP A 74 -2.53 -0.33 -14.48
CA ASP A 74 -2.98 0.91 -13.85
C ASP A 74 -2.12 1.17 -12.60
N VAL A 75 -0.82 1.48 -12.82
CA VAL A 75 0.15 1.66 -11.73
C VAL A 75 -0.24 2.86 -10.89
N ARG A 76 -0.89 2.58 -9.75
CA ARG A 76 -1.50 3.60 -8.87
C ARG A 76 -0.48 4.57 -8.29
N TYR A 77 0.72 4.09 -7.99
CA TYR A 77 1.77 4.90 -7.38
C TYR A 77 2.53 5.80 -8.36
N ALA A 78 2.33 5.63 -9.68
CA ALA A 78 2.83 6.55 -10.69
C ALA A 78 1.97 7.82 -10.84
N GLY A 79 0.81 7.89 -10.18
CA GLY A 79 -0.12 9.01 -10.22
C GLY A 79 -0.66 9.35 -8.82
N PRO A 80 -1.55 10.34 -8.72
CA PRO A 80 -2.15 10.76 -7.45
C PRO A 80 -3.26 9.83 -6.95
N ASN A 81 -3.70 8.85 -7.75
CA ASN A 81 -4.79 7.94 -7.41
C ASN A 81 -4.30 6.79 -6.51
N ASN A 82 -3.77 7.13 -5.34
CA ASN A 82 -3.32 6.22 -4.30
C ASN A 82 -3.57 6.84 -2.91
N PHE A 83 -3.37 6.09 -1.84
CA PHE A 83 -3.67 6.53 -0.46
C PHE A 83 -2.85 7.73 0.02
N THR A 84 -1.70 8.04 -0.61
CA THR A 84 -0.90 9.22 -0.24
C THR A 84 -1.39 10.50 -0.92
N GLY A 85 -2.23 10.38 -1.97
CA GLY A 85 -2.75 11.50 -2.77
C GLY A 85 -1.74 12.13 -3.73
N ALA A 86 -0.54 11.54 -3.89
CA ALA A 86 0.52 12.05 -4.76
C ALA A 86 1.30 10.89 -5.40
N PRO A 87 1.95 11.11 -6.57
CA PRO A 87 2.88 10.14 -7.12
C PRO A 87 4.01 9.83 -6.15
N LEU A 88 4.39 8.55 -6.05
CA LEU A 88 5.52 8.15 -5.22
C LEU A 88 6.85 8.30 -5.98
N PRO A 89 7.96 8.62 -5.28
CA PRO A 89 9.25 8.79 -5.91
C PRO A 89 9.75 7.47 -6.53
N GLY A 90 10.33 7.57 -7.72
CA GLY A 90 10.85 6.43 -8.46
C GLY A 90 9.87 5.77 -9.43
N TYR A 91 8.67 6.34 -9.60
CA TYR A 91 7.72 5.98 -10.66
C TYR A 91 7.65 7.12 -11.70
N ASP A 92 8.60 7.18 -12.64
CA ASP A 92 8.61 8.22 -13.67
C ASP A 92 7.60 7.94 -14.79
N VAL A 93 7.24 6.65 -14.95
CA VAL A 93 6.23 6.19 -15.94
C VAL A 93 5.36 5.08 -15.34
N PRO A 94 4.08 4.94 -15.79
CA PRO A 94 3.15 3.93 -15.28
C PRO A 94 3.44 2.55 -15.90
N ARG A 95 4.56 1.93 -15.56
CA ARG A 95 4.97 0.59 -16.00
C ARG A 95 5.03 -0.37 -14.82
N ALA A 96 4.50 -1.56 -14.99
CA ALA A 96 4.61 -2.65 -14.02
C ALA A 96 5.77 -3.57 -14.41
N LEU A 97 6.79 -3.62 -13.55
CA LEU A 97 7.93 -4.50 -13.71
C LEU A 97 7.86 -5.63 -12.69
N LEU A 98 8.34 -6.81 -13.06
CA LEU A 98 8.54 -7.95 -12.14
C LEU A 98 9.85 -8.63 -12.50
N ARG A 99 10.41 -9.42 -11.57
CA ARG A 99 11.44 -10.40 -11.94
C ARG A 99 10.90 -11.31 -13.02
N ARG A 100 11.75 -11.70 -13.95
CA ARG A 100 11.36 -12.50 -15.13
C ARG A 100 10.55 -13.75 -14.76
N GLU A 101 10.94 -14.45 -13.71
CA GLU A 101 10.27 -15.68 -13.25
C GLU A 101 8.82 -15.40 -12.83
N ALA A 102 8.63 -14.37 -12.01
CA ALA A 102 7.30 -13.92 -11.58
C ALA A 102 6.47 -13.39 -12.76
N ALA A 103 7.06 -12.62 -13.67
CA ALA A 103 6.39 -12.12 -14.86
C ALA A 103 5.89 -13.26 -15.77
N LEU A 104 6.72 -14.29 -15.99
CA LEU A 104 6.34 -15.47 -16.78
C LEU A 104 5.22 -16.26 -16.10
N ALA A 105 5.26 -16.40 -14.77
CA ALA A 105 4.17 -17.02 -13.99
C ALA A 105 2.88 -16.21 -14.12
N LEU A 106 2.94 -14.87 -14.00
CA LEU A 106 1.79 -13.99 -14.17
C LEU A 106 1.17 -14.10 -15.59
N GLY A 107 2.00 -14.21 -16.63
CA GLY A 107 1.51 -14.48 -18.00
C GLY A 107 0.79 -15.82 -18.12
N ARG A 108 1.17 -16.85 -17.35
CA ARG A 108 0.41 -18.11 -17.29
C ARG A 108 -0.93 -17.95 -16.59
N VAL A 109 -0.98 -17.17 -15.48
CA VAL A 109 -2.24 -16.81 -14.82
C VAL A 109 -3.19 -16.12 -15.80
N GLN A 110 -2.71 -15.10 -16.53
CA GLN A 110 -3.50 -14.39 -17.54
C GLN A 110 -4.13 -15.37 -18.53
N ARG A 111 -3.36 -16.31 -19.09
CA ARG A 111 -3.86 -17.31 -20.05
C ARG A 111 -4.93 -18.23 -19.46
N ARG A 112 -4.84 -18.61 -18.18
CA ARG A 112 -5.87 -19.42 -17.50
C ARG A 112 -7.22 -18.71 -17.42
N LEU A 113 -7.20 -17.39 -17.21
CA LEU A 113 -8.41 -16.58 -17.05
C LEU A 113 -9.17 -16.35 -18.38
N VAL A 114 -8.46 -16.42 -19.51
CA VAL A 114 -9.01 -16.12 -20.85
C VAL A 114 -10.24 -16.94 -21.18
N SER A 115 -10.24 -18.24 -20.87
CA SER A 115 -11.39 -19.14 -21.16
C SER A 115 -12.64 -18.79 -20.37
N GLY A 116 -12.50 -18.11 -19.25
CA GLY A 116 -13.58 -17.59 -18.40
C GLY A 116 -14.01 -16.17 -18.75
N GLY A 117 -13.49 -15.57 -19.84
CA GLY A 117 -13.79 -14.17 -20.20
C GLY A 117 -13.15 -13.15 -19.27
N LEU A 118 -12.21 -13.55 -18.41
CA LEU A 118 -11.54 -12.70 -17.44
C LEU A 118 -10.08 -12.43 -17.83
N GLY A 119 -9.52 -11.37 -17.27
CA GLY A 119 -8.12 -11.00 -17.37
C GLY A 119 -7.66 -10.31 -16.10
N LEU A 120 -6.39 -9.86 -16.11
CA LEU A 120 -5.75 -9.18 -15.01
C LEU A 120 -5.60 -7.69 -15.30
N ARG A 121 -5.70 -6.87 -14.23
CA ARG A 121 -5.20 -5.50 -14.17
C ARG A 121 -4.25 -5.38 -13.00
N VAL A 122 -3.02 -4.91 -13.25
CA VAL A 122 -1.97 -4.73 -12.26
C VAL A 122 -1.95 -3.29 -11.77
N PHE A 123 -1.99 -3.11 -10.44
CA PHE A 123 -1.94 -1.84 -9.74
C PHE A 123 -0.52 -1.49 -9.31
N ASP A 124 0.30 -2.49 -8.93
CA ASP A 124 1.72 -2.35 -8.61
C ASP A 124 2.47 -3.65 -8.89
N GLY A 125 3.75 -3.52 -9.23
CA GLY A 125 4.68 -4.63 -9.37
C GLY A 125 5.95 -4.34 -8.57
N TYR A 126 7.12 -4.28 -9.24
CA TYR A 126 8.33 -3.78 -8.61
C TYR A 126 8.12 -2.34 -8.13
N ARG A 127 8.42 -2.12 -6.86
CA ARG A 127 8.36 -0.81 -6.17
C ARG A 127 9.76 -0.42 -5.76
N PRO A 128 10.33 0.70 -6.22
CA PRO A 128 11.62 1.19 -5.74
C PRO A 128 11.64 1.35 -4.21
N VAL A 129 12.76 1.07 -3.56
CA VAL A 129 12.90 1.22 -2.09
C VAL A 129 12.51 2.62 -1.64
N ARG A 130 12.90 3.66 -2.39
CA ARG A 130 12.53 5.06 -2.10
C ARG A 130 11.01 5.31 -2.04
N ALA A 131 10.22 4.57 -2.83
CA ALA A 131 8.77 4.65 -2.79
C ALA A 131 8.21 4.03 -1.49
N THR A 132 8.74 2.89 -1.07
CA THR A 132 8.37 2.29 0.23
C THR A 132 8.72 3.22 1.39
N LEU A 133 9.90 3.84 1.37
CA LEU A 133 10.29 4.82 2.39
C LEU A 133 9.39 6.06 2.39
N ALA A 134 8.92 6.51 1.22
CA ALA A 134 7.97 7.60 1.12
C ALA A 134 6.60 7.25 1.71
N MET A 135 6.11 6.01 1.56
CA MET A 135 4.89 5.52 2.22
C MET A 135 5.03 5.55 3.74
N VAL A 136 6.17 5.06 4.26
CA VAL A 136 6.47 5.09 5.70
C VAL A 136 6.49 6.53 6.22
N ALA A 137 7.22 7.42 5.54
CA ALA A 137 7.30 8.83 5.91
C ALA A 137 5.94 9.54 5.81
N TRP A 138 5.07 9.14 4.88
CA TRP A 138 3.70 9.63 4.80
C TRP A 138 2.90 9.21 6.05
N ALA A 139 2.94 7.93 6.44
CA ALA A 139 2.24 7.43 7.62
C ALA A 139 2.71 8.15 8.90
N GLU A 140 4.02 8.35 9.06
CA GLU A 140 4.62 9.07 10.19
C GLU A 140 4.17 10.54 10.25
N ARG A 141 4.21 11.27 9.11
CA ARG A 141 3.82 12.68 9.04
C ARG A 141 2.33 12.92 9.26
N THR A 142 1.49 11.97 8.85
CA THR A 142 0.03 12.11 8.87
C THR A 142 -0.61 11.43 10.09
N GLY A 143 0.19 10.85 10.99
CA GLY A 143 -0.29 10.21 12.22
C GLY A 143 -0.91 8.82 12.01
N HIS A 144 -0.64 8.16 10.87
CA HIS A 144 -1.18 6.83 10.54
C HIS A 144 -0.23 5.70 10.99
N MET A 145 0.39 5.82 12.16
CA MET A 145 1.33 4.82 12.69
C MET A 145 0.72 3.42 12.79
N ALA A 146 -0.57 3.33 13.08
CA ALA A 146 -1.29 2.05 13.15
C ALA A 146 -1.19 1.22 11.86
N LEU A 147 -1.03 1.85 10.69
CA LEU A 147 -0.84 1.14 9.41
C LEU A 147 0.52 0.46 9.31
N LEU A 148 1.55 1.04 9.97
CA LEU A 148 2.87 0.43 10.08
C LEU A 148 2.88 -0.71 11.10
N ASP A 149 2.21 -0.51 12.23
CA ASP A 149 2.17 -1.49 13.34
C ASP A 149 1.34 -2.73 12.97
N SER A 150 0.29 -2.55 12.18
CA SER A 150 -0.57 -3.64 11.67
C SER A 150 -0.01 -4.35 10.44
N GLY A 151 1.05 -3.81 9.82
CA GLY A 151 1.68 -4.42 8.65
C GLY A 151 1.06 -4.05 7.29
N TYR A 152 0.01 -3.19 7.25
CA TYR A 152 -0.55 -2.70 5.99
C TYR A 152 0.46 -1.85 5.19
N ILE A 153 1.28 -1.07 5.87
CA ILE A 153 2.43 -0.40 5.25
C ILE A 153 3.70 -1.03 5.81
N ALA A 154 4.35 -1.85 5.00
CA ALA A 154 5.58 -2.54 5.39
C ALA A 154 6.81 -1.64 5.28
N ARG A 155 7.68 -1.63 6.29
CA ARG A 155 9.00 -0.95 6.23
C ARG A 155 9.96 -1.65 5.25
N ARG A 156 9.71 -2.93 4.96
CA ARG A 156 10.41 -3.75 3.96
C ARG A 156 9.36 -4.50 3.16
N SER A 157 9.37 -4.32 1.86
CA SER A 157 8.34 -4.91 0.98
C SER A 157 8.95 -5.90 0.00
N ARG A 158 8.23 -6.98 -0.29
CA ARG A 158 8.58 -7.92 -1.35
C ARG A 158 8.50 -7.29 -2.75
N HIS A 159 7.71 -6.22 -2.89
CA HIS A 159 7.71 -5.38 -4.11
C HIS A 159 9.08 -4.79 -4.41
N ASN A 160 9.88 -4.43 -3.39
CA ASN A 160 11.22 -3.89 -3.60
C ASN A 160 12.16 -4.87 -4.30
N MET A 161 11.85 -6.17 -4.25
CA MET A 161 12.60 -7.24 -4.89
C MET A 161 12.07 -7.63 -6.27
N GLY A 162 10.96 -7.03 -6.72
CA GLY A 162 10.27 -7.38 -7.96
C GLY A 162 9.59 -8.76 -7.94
N VAL A 163 9.28 -9.27 -6.75
CA VAL A 163 8.65 -10.60 -6.56
C VAL A 163 7.24 -10.52 -5.96
N ALA A 164 6.66 -9.32 -5.83
CA ALA A 164 5.28 -9.14 -5.43
C ALA A 164 4.52 -8.32 -6.47
N VAL A 165 3.23 -8.54 -6.53
CA VAL A 165 2.30 -7.89 -7.45
C VAL A 165 0.98 -7.63 -6.76
N ASP A 166 0.43 -6.42 -6.96
CA ASP A 166 -0.91 -6.03 -6.58
C ASP A 166 -1.79 -5.98 -7.82
N LEU A 167 -2.92 -6.67 -7.81
CA LEU A 167 -3.73 -6.83 -9.00
C LEU A 167 -5.20 -7.16 -8.72
N THR A 168 -6.02 -7.06 -9.77
CA THR A 168 -7.43 -7.45 -9.74
C THR A 168 -7.82 -8.24 -10.99
N LEU A 169 -9.01 -8.81 -10.95
CA LEU A 169 -9.66 -9.39 -12.12
C LEU A 169 -10.43 -8.31 -12.89
N VAL A 170 -10.41 -8.41 -14.22
CA VAL A 170 -11.21 -7.58 -15.13
C VAL A 170 -12.01 -8.47 -16.06
N ASP A 171 -13.19 -8.01 -16.43
CA ASP A 171 -13.95 -8.52 -17.58
C ASP A 171 -13.21 -8.13 -18.87
N ARG A 172 -12.89 -9.08 -19.72
CA ARG A 172 -12.07 -8.84 -20.91
C ARG A 172 -12.81 -8.11 -22.03
N GLU A 173 -14.12 -8.26 -22.11
CA GLU A 173 -14.92 -7.61 -23.14
C GLU A 173 -15.06 -6.12 -22.86
N THR A 174 -15.35 -5.77 -21.60
CA THR A 174 -15.61 -4.38 -21.18
C THR A 174 -14.37 -3.69 -20.63
N GLY A 175 -13.35 -4.43 -20.20
CA GLY A 175 -12.18 -3.93 -19.51
C GLY A 175 -12.44 -3.45 -18.08
N THR A 176 -13.64 -3.67 -17.54
CA THR A 176 -14.02 -3.22 -16.19
C THR A 176 -13.57 -4.20 -15.11
N GLU A 177 -13.23 -3.66 -13.93
CA GLU A 177 -12.91 -4.50 -12.77
C GLU A 177 -14.14 -5.27 -12.30
N VAL A 178 -13.96 -6.55 -11.98
CA VAL A 178 -15.01 -7.31 -11.28
C VAL A 178 -15.08 -6.89 -9.82
N PRO A 179 -16.26 -7.00 -9.16
CA PRO A 179 -16.40 -6.54 -7.77
C PRO A 179 -15.60 -7.41 -6.81
N MET A 180 -14.57 -6.84 -6.21
CA MET A 180 -13.71 -7.48 -5.21
C MET A 180 -14.08 -7.10 -3.77
N GLY A 181 -15.13 -6.27 -3.55
CA GLY A 181 -15.69 -5.93 -2.24
C GLY A 181 -15.14 -4.68 -1.61
N THR A 182 -13.87 -4.38 -1.82
CA THR A 182 -13.23 -3.11 -1.42
C THR A 182 -12.40 -2.58 -2.57
N PRO A 183 -12.13 -1.27 -2.62
CA PRO A 183 -11.08 -0.72 -3.46
C PRO A 183 -9.70 -1.28 -3.11
N PHE A 184 -8.75 -1.14 -4.02
CA PHE A 184 -7.32 -1.31 -3.75
C PHE A 184 -6.87 -0.32 -2.65
N ASP A 185 -5.87 -0.68 -1.85
CA ASP A 185 -5.37 0.13 -0.71
C ASP A 185 -6.42 0.41 0.38
N THR A 186 -7.44 -0.45 0.53
CA THR A 186 -8.35 -0.39 1.69
C THR A 186 -7.71 -1.07 2.90
N PHE A 187 -7.17 -0.27 3.81
CA PHE A 187 -6.48 -0.75 5.02
C PHE A 187 -7.48 -1.09 6.14
N SER A 188 -8.19 -2.19 5.99
CA SER A 188 -9.17 -2.66 6.97
C SER A 188 -9.44 -4.15 6.81
N GLU A 189 -10.02 -4.78 7.83
CA GLU A 189 -10.43 -6.19 7.78
C GLU A 189 -11.36 -6.54 6.62
N ALA A 190 -12.11 -5.58 6.06
CA ALA A 190 -12.94 -5.80 4.88
C ALA A 190 -12.11 -6.17 3.63
N ALA A 191 -10.82 -5.80 3.60
CA ALA A 191 -9.88 -6.18 2.55
C ALA A 191 -9.27 -7.58 2.75
N HIS A 192 -9.37 -8.16 3.93
CA HIS A 192 -8.84 -9.51 4.18
C HIS A 192 -9.48 -10.51 3.21
N THR A 193 -8.66 -11.34 2.58
CA THR A 193 -9.10 -12.24 1.50
C THR A 193 -10.29 -13.11 1.88
N ALA A 194 -10.33 -13.59 3.11
CA ALA A 194 -11.41 -14.42 3.63
C ALA A 194 -12.69 -13.64 3.98
N ASN A 195 -12.59 -12.32 4.23
CA ASN A 195 -13.70 -11.49 4.69
C ASN A 195 -14.58 -11.00 3.52
N ALA A 196 -15.16 -11.96 2.82
CA ALA A 196 -16.02 -11.70 1.67
C ALA A 196 -17.16 -12.71 1.59
N GLU A 197 -18.27 -12.31 0.96
CA GLU A 197 -19.45 -13.15 0.80
C GLU A 197 -19.96 -13.16 -0.64
N GLY A 198 -20.82 -14.10 -0.95
CA GLY A 198 -21.55 -14.18 -2.23
C GLY A 198 -20.62 -14.15 -3.44
N ARG A 199 -20.87 -13.23 -4.37
CA ARG A 199 -20.10 -13.09 -5.61
C ARG A 199 -18.67 -12.58 -5.37
N VAL A 200 -18.47 -11.69 -4.41
CA VAL A 200 -17.14 -11.17 -4.04
C VAL A 200 -16.24 -12.31 -3.55
N ARG A 201 -16.74 -13.17 -2.66
CA ARG A 201 -15.99 -14.37 -2.19
C ARG A 201 -15.56 -15.24 -3.37
N ARG A 202 -16.46 -15.50 -4.34
CA ARG A 202 -16.13 -16.32 -5.52
C ARG A 202 -15.02 -15.70 -6.37
N TYR A 203 -15.01 -14.38 -6.54
CA TYR A 203 -13.96 -13.71 -7.32
C TYR A 203 -12.62 -13.70 -6.58
N ARG A 204 -12.61 -13.43 -5.25
CA ARG A 204 -11.37 -13.52 -4.45
C ARG A 204 -10.81 -14.94 -4.47
N GLN A 205 -11.66 -15.95 -4.27
CA GLN A 205 -11.25 -17.37 -4.33
C GLN A 205 -10.73 -17.78 -5.71
N LEU A 206 -11.37 -17.32 -6.78
CA LEU A 206 -10.87 -17.57 -8.14
C LEU A 206 -9.49 -16.95 -8.33
N LEU A 207 -9.31 -15.68 -7.94
CA LEU A 207 -8.03 -14.99 -8.05
C LEU A 207 -6.94 -15.74 -7.29
N VAL A 208 -7.18 -16.07 -6.02
CA VAL A 208 -6.24 -16.86 -5.21
C VAL A 208 -5.91 -18.17 -5.89
N SER A 209 -6.92 -18.94 -6.31
CA SER A 209 -6.72 -20.27 -6.93
C SER A 209 -5.86 -20.21 -8.20
N VAL A 210 -6.10 -19.24 -9.09
CA VAL A 210 -5.31 -19.14 -10.34
C VAL A 210 -3.89 -18.63 -10.10
N MET A 211 -3.71 -17.76 -9.09
CA MET A 211 -2.38 -17.25 -8.70
C MET A 211 -1.55 -18.35 -8.02
N GLU A 212 -2.13 -19.09 -7.07
CA GLU A 212 -1.46 -20.19 -6.39
C GLU A 212 -1.11 -21.34 -7.34
N ALA A 213 -1.96 -21.64 -8.33
CA ALA A 213 -1.68 -22.64 -9.36
C ALA A 213 -0.44 -22.32 -10.19
N GLU A 214 0.04 -21.09 -10.18
CA GLU A 214 1.26 -20.62 -10.87
C GLU A 214 2.39 -20.25 -9.90
N GLY A 215 2.25 -20.59 -8.60
CA GLY A 215 3.31 -20.46 -7.59
C GLY A 215 3.36 -19.13 -6.86
N PHE A 216 2.32 -18.32 -6.95
CA PHE A 216 2.16 -17.14 -6.11
C PHE A 216 1.52 -17.52 -4.77
N GLU A 217 1.75 -16.71 -3.73
CA GLU A 217 1.18 -16.81 -2.41
C GLU A 217 0.42 -15.51 -2.09
N ASN A 218 -0.83 -15.61 -1.67
CA ASN A 218 -1.63 -14.45 -1.28
C ASN A 218 -1.24 -13.98 0.13
N TYR A 219 -1.20 -12.66 0.33
CA TYR A 219 -1.17 -12.06 1.67
C TYR A 219 -2.61 -11.93 2.18
N ASP A 220 -2.95 -12.65 3.22
CA ASP A 220 -4.34 -12.84 3.69
C ASP A 220 -5.06 -11.54 4.12
N GLN A 221 -4.32 -10.51 4.52
CA GLN A 221 -4.88 -9.20 4.88
C GLN A 221 -5.23 -8.32 3.67
N GLU A 222 -4.79 -8.71 2.46
CA GLU A 222 -4.95 -7.93 1.23
C GLU A 222 -5.33 -8.84 0.06
N TRP A 223 -6.60 -8.80 -0.38
CA TRP A 223 -7.09 -9.67 -1.45
C TRP A 223 -6.34 -9.48 -2.79
N TRP A 224 -5.70 -8.33 -2.98
CA TRP A 224 -4.97 -7.95 -4.21
C TRP A 224 -3.50 -8.37 -4.20
N HIS A 225 -2.88 -8.60 -3.02
CA HIS A 225 -1.44 -8.77 -2.87
C HIS A 225 -0.99 -10.22 -2.97
N PHE A 226 -0.07 -10.47 -3.89
CA PHE A 226 0.52 -11.78 -4.13
C PHE A 226 2.03 -11.71 -4.23
N SER A 227 2.72 -12.69 -3.66
CA SER A 227 4.18 -12.83 -3.69
C SER A 227 4.60 -14.10 -4.42
N TYR A 228 5.69 -14.04 -5.16
CA TYR A 228 6.33 -15.18 -5.82
C TYR A 228 7.64 -15.53 -5.12
N ALA A 229 7.90 -16.82 -4.87
CA ALA A 229 9.12 -17.23 -4.20
C ALA A 229 10.30 -17.21 -5.18
N VAL A 230 11.33 -16.42 -4.89
CA VAL A 230 12.61 -16.40 -5.60
C VAL A 230 13.73 -16.44 -4.58
N GLU A 231 14.57 -17.47 -4.65
CA GLU A 231 15.70 -17.64 -3.74
C GLU A 231 16.72 -16.51 -3.96
N GLY A 232 17.28 -15.99 -2.87
CA GLY A 232 18.29 -14.93 -2.91
C GLY A 232 17.78 -13.60 -3.48
N ALA A 233 16.46 -13.36 -3.48
CA ALA A 233 15.92 -12.09 -3.94
C ALA A 233 16.40 -10.94 -3.05
N VAL A 234 16.94 -9.90 -3.68
CA VAL A 234 17.46 -8.68 -3.03
C VAL A 234 16.65 -7.47 -3.47
N PRO A 235 16.52 -6.43 -2.63
CA PRO A 235 15.80 -5.22 -2.98
C PRO A 235 16.59 -4.35 -3.97
N PHE A 236 15.86 -3.56 -4.74
CA PHE A 236 16.35 -2.59 -5.71
C PHE A 236 15.79 -1.19 -5.40
N ASP A 237 16.52 -0.17 -5.82
CA ASP A 237 16.04 1.21 -5.83
C ASP A 237 16.10 1.84 -7.24
N ARG A 238 16.01 1.00 -8.27
CA ARG A 238 16.00 1.39 -9.68
C ARG A 238 14.73 2.16 -10.00
N VAL A 239 14.86 3.35 -10.58
CA VAL A 239 13.71 4.14 -11.04
C VAL A 239 12.98 3.41 -12.18
N VAL A 240 11.65 3.35 -12.10
CA VAL A 240 10.77 2.84 -13.16
C VAL A 240 10.64 3.92 -14.23
N GLY A 241 11.56 3.91 -15.20
CA GLY A 241 11.65 4.87 -16.29
C GLY A 241 11.28 4.30 -17.65
N GLU A 242 11.44 5.12 -18.71
CA GLU A 242 11.27 4.67 -20.08
C GLU A 242 12.34 3.64 -20.48
N VAL A 243 11.98 2.67 -21.33
CA VAL A 243 12.94 1.71 -21.88
C VAL A 243 13.94 2.44 -22.77
N GLY A 244 15.24 2.28 -22.47
CA GLY A 244 16.32 2.79 -23.33
C GLY A 244 16.88 4.16 -22.96
N ARG A 245 16.38 4.85 -21.94
CA ARG A 245 17.07 6.03 -21.42
C ARG A 245 18.27 5.56 -20.59
N ARG A 246 19.46 5.47 -21.24
CA ARG A 246 20.72 5.37 -20.49
C ARG A 246 20.80 6.62 -19.60
N PRO A 247 21.23 6.49 -18.32
CA PRO A 247 21.54 7.68 -17.52
C PRO A 247 22.55 8.50 -18.32
N ASP A 248 22.26 9.79 -18.52
CA ASP A 248 23.21 10.72 -19.11
C ASP A 248 24.51 10.59 -18.31
N ARG A 249 25.57 10.14 -18.97
CA ARG A 249 26.91 10.21 -18.41
C ARG A 249 27.27 11.69 -18.43
N ASN A 250 27.01 12.35 -17.31
CA ASN A 250 27.57 13.69 -17.10
C ASN A 250 29.10 13.57 -17.15
N HIS A 251 29.66 14.24 -18.13
CA HIS A 251 31.08 14.51 -18.29
C HIS A 251 31.60 15.41 -17.17
#